data_52b1285b189ddf1231bca75f4d5fb417
#
_entry.id   52b1285b189ddf1231bca75f4d5fb417
#
_cell.length_a   1.000
_cell.length_b   1.000
_cell.length_c   1.000
_cell.angle_alpha   90.00
_cell.angle_beta   90.00
_cell.angle_gamma   90.00
#
_symmetry.space_group_name_H-M   'P 1'
#
loop_
_entity.id
_entity.type
_entity.pdbx_description
1 polymer ?
#
loop_
_entity_poly.entity_id
_entity_poly.type
_entity_poly.pdbx_seq_one_letter_code
_entity_poly.pdbx_strand_id
1 'polypeptide(L)'
;MKFKRIIKNILIGIVLLTALHTYGQQHPLYTQYYNNFSLINPAYSGSHGLFTATADIRSQWAGLVGGPETQTLSLHGPVGKNVGLGLSIVNDKVFVLNETHLFADFSYSIETSDNAILAFGLKAGGSFLNVDLLGLGIENDNLFSENINQFNPNFGAGVFYYTEKFYASLSTVNILKTKRYAKNSNVVSSASDEMVFYVSSGYVFDISEDFQLKPSVMMRAVNRSPLSADISASILWNNKLEFGISHRLDESISGLFQIRLTDNFKIGYTYDATISNLSNYNNGAHEFSFILNLGKTRKNASKIAPPFYWMKK
;
A
#
# COMPACT_ATOMS: atom_id res chain seq x y z
N MET A 1 2.19 -55.60 10.39
CA MET A 1 3.34 -54.64 10.42
C MET A 1 3.49 -53.84 9.11
N LYS A 2 3.34 -54.36 7.91
CA LYS A 2 3.52 -53.63 6.63
C LYS A 2 2.53 -52.46 6.44
N PHE A 3 1.27 -52.62 6.79
CA PHE A 3 0.22 -51.58 6.63
C PHE A 3 0.46 -50.33 7.48
N LYS A 4 0.89 -50.47 8.72
CA LYS A 4 1.26 -49.32 9.59
C LYS A 4 2.46 -48.54 9.04
N ARG A 5 3.40 -49.21 8.36
CA ARG A 5 4.57 -48.57 7.76
C ARG A 5 4.21 -47.79 6.49
N ILE A 6 3.24 -48.28 5.72
CA ILE A 6 2.71 -47.58 4.53
C ILE A 6 1.96 -46.27 4.97
N ILE A 7 1.10 -46.35 5.96
CA ILE A 7 0.37 -45.19 6.49
C ILE A 7 1.36 -44.14 7.06
N LYS A 8 2.38 -44.56 7.79
CA LYS A 8 3.43 -43.69 8.30
C LYS A 8 4.18 -42.96 7.17
N ASN A 9 4.53 -43.68 6.11
CA ASN A 9 5.26 -43.10 4.97
C ASN A 9 4.38 -42.15 4.14
N ILE A 10 3.08 -42.44 4.03
CA ILE A 10 2.09 -41.52 3.40
C ILE A 10 1.92 -40.25 4.24
N LEU A 11 1.80 -40.36 5.56
CA LEU A 11 1.71 -39.22 6.48
C LEU A 11 2.98 -38.35 6.44
N ILE A 12 4.17 -38.96 6.41
CA ILE A 12 5.44 -38.24 6.25
C ILE A 12 5.51 -37.55 4.88
N GLY A 13 5.04 -38.18 3.80
CA GLY A 13 4.96 -37.58 2.48
C GLY A 13 4.03 -36.40 2.42
N ILE A 14 2.87 -36.45 3.09
CA ILE A 14 1.92 -35.34 3.20
C ILE A 14 2.51 -34.18 4.01
N VAL A 15 3.18 -34.46 5.13
CA VAL A 15 3.84 -33.45 5.96
C VAL A 15 5.00 -32.79 5.22
N LEU A 16 5.77 -33.52 4.44
CA LEU A 16 6.84 -32.97 3.59
C LEU A 16 6.30 -32.11 2.43
N LEU A 17 5.14 -32.43 1.88
CA LEU A 17 4.48 -31.62 0.83
C LEU A 17 3.91 -30.30 1.37
N THR A 18 3.51 -30.22 2.64
CA THR A 18 3.00 -28.99 3.27
C THR A 18 4.11 -28.06 3.76
N ALA A 19 5.35 -28.54 3.92
CA ALA A 19 6.48 -27.76 4.48
C ALA A 19 7.18 -26.85 3.45
N LEU A 20 6.79 -26.83 2.16
CA LEU A 20 7.57 -26.16 1.10
C LEU A 20 7.06 -24.78 0.69
N HIS A 21 6.14 -24.15 1.42
CA HIS A 21 5.60 -22.86 1.03
C HIS A 21 5.88 -21.78 2.09
N THR A 22 7.16 -21.39 2.24
CA THR A 22 7.51 -20.14 2.93
C THR A 22 7.53 -19.03 1.90
N TYR A 23 6.50 -18.18 1.91
CA TYR A 23 6.43 -16.98 1.08
C TYR A 23 6.76 -15.77 1.96
N GLY A 24 7.76 -14.97 1.57
CA GLY A 24 8.08 -13.69 2.19
C GLY A 24 7.33 -12.55 1.47
N GLN A 25 6.76 -11.61 2.22
CA GLN A 25 6.19 -10.40 1.64
C GLN A 25 7.32 -9.43 1.29
N GLN A 26 7.27 -8.83 0.09
CA GLN A 26 8.34 -7.98 -0.45
C GLN A 26 7.95 -6.50 -0.58
N HIS A 27 6.71 -6.10 -0.26
CA HIS A 27 6.24 -4.73 -0.45
C HIS A 27 5.58 -4.18 0.81
N PRO A 28 5.75 -2.86 1.08
CA PRO A 28 5.11 -2.21 2.20
C PRO A 28 3.60 -2.40 2.22
N LEU A 29 3.04 -2.56 3.41
CA LEU A 29 1.62 -2.68 3.65
C LEU A 29 1.11 -1.37 4.24
N TYR A 30 0.06 -0.80 3.65
CA TYR A 30 -0.57 0.42 4.15
C TYR A 30 -1.94 0.07 4.72
N THR A 31 -2.22 0.47 5.95
CA THR A 31 -3.55 0.26 6.53
C THR A 31 -4.49 1.41 6.16
N GLN A 32 -3.96 2.64 6.07
CA GLN A 32 -4.72 3.81 5.63
C GLN A 32 -4.57 4.09 4.12
N TYR A 33 -4.56 3.05 3.27
CA TYR A 33 -4.37 3.17 1.82
C TYR A 33 -5.29 4.19 1.15
N TYR A 34 -6.51 4.38 1.67
CA TYR A 34 -7.47 5.34 1.11
C TYR A 34 -7.09 6.81 1.34
N ASN A 35 -6.20 7.11 2.29
CA ASN A 35 -5.66 8.46 2.48
C ASN A 35 -4.60 8.80 1.43
N ASN A 36 -3.89 7.81 0.92
CA ASN A 36 -2.81 7.96 -0.04
C ASN A 36 -2.95 6.98 -1.21
N PHE A 37 -4.13 7.00 -1.83
CA PHE A 37 -4.52 6.04 -2.86
C PHE A 37 -3.64 6.11 -4.11
N SER A 38 -3.01 7.25 -4.40
CA SER A 38 -2.06 7.42 -5.51
C SER A 38 -0.83 6.52 -5.42
N LEU A 39 -0.44 6.08 -4.21
CA LEU A 39 0.66 5.11 -4.05
C LEU A 39 0.35 3.79 -4.74
N ILE A 40 -0.90 3.32 -4.65
CA ILE A 40 -1.34 2.03 -5.17
C ILE A 40 -2.02 2.13 -6.55
N ASN A 41 -2.61 3.28 -6.91
CA ASN A 41 -3.28 3.45 -8.20
C ASN A 41 -3.01 4.83 -8.83
N PRO A 42 -2.22 4.91 -9.93
CA PRO A 42 -1.91 6.17 -10.59
C PRO A 42 -3.13 6.88 -11.18
N ALA A 43 -4.22 6.16 -11.48
CA ALA A 43 -5.45 6.74 -11.99
C ALA A 43 -6.16 7.66 -10.97
N TYR A 44 -5.80 7.55 -9.69
CA TYR A 44 -6.34 8.40 -8.62
C TYR A 44 -5.74 9.81 -8.62
N SER A 45 -4.58 10.02 -9.25
CA SER A 45 -3.88 11.30 -9.25
C SER A 45 -4.74 12.40 -9.88
N GLY A 46 -4.96 13.50 -9.15
CA GLY A 46 -5.78 14.64 -9.60
C GLY A 46 -7.29 14.49 -9.44
N SER A 47 -7.80 13.33 -8.98
CA SER A 47 -9.24 13.07 -8.82
C SER A 47 -9.95 13.97 -7.81
N HIS A 48 -9.21 14.56 -6.87
CA HIS A 48 -9.76 15.46 -5.84
C HIS A 48 -10.11 16.87 -6.35
N GLY A 49 -9.66 17.24 -7.54
CA GLY A 49 -9.82 18.60 -8.04
C GLY A 49 -8.93 19.64 -7.36
N LEU A 50 -8.09 19.24 -6.40
CA LEU A 50 -7.10 20.02 -5.66
C LEU A 50 -5.72 19.35 -5.71
N PHE A 51 -4.67 20.12 -5.45
CA PHE A 51 -3.39 19.55 -5.08
C PHE A 51 -3.46 19.04 -3.65
N THR A 52 -3.14 17.76 -3.47
CA THR A 52 -3.12 17.09 -2.17
C THR A 52 -1.71 16.56 -1.92
N ALA A 53 -1.15 16.95 -0.78
CA ALA A 53 0.08 16.37 -0.25
C ALA A 53 -0.28 15.44 0.90
N THR A 54 0.28 14.22 0.88
CA THR A 54 0.11 13.24 1.95
C THR A 54 1.49 12.76 2.40
N ALA A 55 1.70 12.76 3.72
CA ALA A 55 2.87 12.15 4.33
C ALA A 55 2.41 11.08 5.33
N ASP A 56 3.00 9.89 5.26
CA ASP A 56 2.71 8.81 6.19
C ASP A 56 4.02 8.29 6.80
N ILE A 57 3.96 7.92 8.07
CA ILE A 57 5.05 7.27 8.81
C ILE A 57 4.47 6.02 9.45
N ARG A 58 5.03 4.86 9.12
CA ARG A 58 4.60 3.57 9.63
C ARG A 58 5.78 2.83 10.25
N SER A 59 5.61 2.38 11.49
CA SER A 59 6.55 1.50 12.20
C SER A 59 5.84 0.18 12.47
N GLN A 60 6.38 -0.91 11.94
CA GLN A 60 5.83 -2.26 12.09
C GLN A 60 6.65 -3.06 13.09
N TRP A 61 6.01 -4.06 13.73
CA TRP A 61 6.62 -4.92 14.74
C TRP A 61 7.24 -4.12 15.87
N ALA A 62 6.47 -3.18 16.42
CA ALA A 62 6.93 -2.30 17.49
C ALA A 62 7.56 -3.11 18.64
N GLY A 63 8.72 -2.64 19.11
CA GLY A 63 9.53 -3.32 20.12
C GLY A 63 10.57 -4.29 19.56
N LEU A 64 10.56 -4.60 18.26
CA LEU A 64 11.58 -5.42 17.59
C LEU A 64 12.67 -4.53 16.98
N VAL A 65 13.92 -4.79 17.33
CA VAL A 65 15.07 -4.06 16.76
C VAL A 65 15.20 -4.40 15.26
N GLY A 66 15.23 -3.37 14.40
CA GLY A 66 15.31 -3.55 12.95
C GLY A 66 13.97 -3.91 12.30
N GLY A 67 12.85 -3.73 13.01
CA GLY A 67 11.51 -3.87 12.43
C GLY A 67 11.30 -2.94 11.23
N PRO A 68 10.32 -3.24 10.34
CA PRO A 68 10.07 -2.43 9.16
C PRO A 68 9.62 -1.01 9.51
N GLU A 69 10.23 -0.01 8.89
CA GLU A 69 9.86 1.40 8.96
C GLU A 69 9.61 1.92 7.55
N THR A 70 8.41 2.42 7.29
CA THR A 70 8.04 2.99 6.00
C THR A 70 7.68 4.46 6.16
N GLN A 71 8.30 5.33 5.36
CA GLN A 71 8.00 6.75 5.27
C GLN A 71 7.55 7.06 3.86
N THR A 72 6.44 7.77 3.72
CA THR A 72 5.91 8.15 2.41
C THR A 72 5.70 9.65 2.33
N LEU A 73 5.90 10.18 1.13
CA LEU A 73 5.49 11.53 0.76
C LEU A 73 4.91 11.46 -0.64
N SER A 74 3.70 11.90 -0.82
CA SER A 74 3.06 12.02 -2.13
C SER A 74 2.49 13.41 -2.33
N LEU A 75 2.49 13.84 -3.58
CA LEU A 75 1.85 15.08 -4.03
C LEU A 75 1.13 14.77 -5.34
N HIS A 76 -0.16 15.00 -5.41
CA HIS A 76 -0.90 14.86 -6.66
C HIS A 76 -1.94 15.96 -6.82
N GLY A 77 -2.29 16.26 -8.06
CA GLY A 77 -3.33 17.25 -8.33
C GLY A 77 -3.67 17.37 -9.81
N PRO A 78 -4.76 18.07 -10.15
CA PRO A 78 -5.17 18.30 -11.53
C PRO A 78 -4.28 19.37 -12.17
N VAL A 79 -3.74 19.07 -13.34
CA VAL A 79 -2.95 20.02 -14.15
C VAL A 79 -3.70 20.53 -15.37
N GLY A 80 -4.80 19.87 -15.74
CA GLY A 80 -5.69 20.22 -16.84
C GLY A 80 -7.16 19.91 -16.52
N LYS A 81 -8.03 19.98 -17.54
CA LYS A 81 -9.45 19.68 -17.37
C LYS A 81 -9.68 18.22 -16.95
N ASN A 82 -8.97 17.30 -17.60
CA ASN A 82 -9.12 15.85 -17.43
C ASN A 82 -7.80 15.16 -17.07
N VAL A 83 -6.74 15.92 -16.79
CA VAL A 83 -5.40 15.41 -16.57
C VAL A 83 -4.97 15.66 -15.14
N GLY A 84 -4.51 14.62 -14.48
CA GLY A 84 -3.87 14.66 -13.18
C GLY A 84 -2.40 14.25 -13.28
N LEU A 85 -1.57 14.83 -12.42
CA LEU A 85 -0.19 14.43 -12.20
C LEU A 85 0.03 14.13 -10.74
N GLY A 86 0.97 13.24 -10.48
CA GLY A 86 1.40 12.88 -9.13
C GLY A 86 2.90 12.62 -9.07
N LEU A 87 3.46 12.80 -7.89
CA LEU A 87 4.82 12.38 -7.53
C LEU A 87 4.74 11.68 -6.17
N SER A 88 5.50 10.62 -6.01
CA SER A 88 5.58 9.91 -4.73
C SER A 88 7.02 9.46 -4.44
N ILE A 89 7.37 9.56 -3.16
CA ILE A 89 8.60 9.02 -2.60
C ILE A 89 8.19 8.09 -1.46
N VAL A 90 8.69 6.85 -1.47
CA VAL A 90 8.51 5.89 -0.39
C VAL A 90 9.88 5.39 0.02
N ASN A 91 10.24 5.55 1.28
CA ASN A 91 11.42 4.95 1.86
C ASN A 91 10.99 3.82 2.78
N ASP A 92 11.46 2.62 2.49
CA ASP A 92 11.19 1.41 3.26
C ASP A 92 12.50 0.83 3.79
N LYS A 93 12.59 0.72 5.11
CA LYS A 93 13.79 0.25 5.79
C LYS A 93 13.44 -0.99 6.62
N VAL A 94 14.16 -2.06 6.40
CA VAL A 94 14.06 -3.30 7.18
C VAL A 94 15.47 -3.78 7.52
N PHE A 95 15.85 -3.66 8.77
CA PHE A 95 17.18 -4.03 9.28
C PHE A 95 18.30 -3.33 8.47
N VAL A 96 19.10 -4.06 7.67
CA VAL A 96 20.19 -3.52 6.83
C VAL A 96 19.75 -3.16 5.41
N LEU A 97 18.49 -3.48 5.05
CA LEU A 97 17.92 -3.16 3.75
C LEU A 97 17.24 -1.80 3.83
N ASN A 98 17.55 -0.93 2.88
CA ASN A 98 16.88 0.35 2.68
C ASN A 98 16.50 0.50 1.20
N GLU A 99 15.22 0.67 0.91
CA GLU A 99 14.74 0.82 -0.45
C GLU A 99 13.94 2.13 -0.58
N THR A 100 14.39 2.99 -1.49
CA THR A 100 13.72 4.26 -1.77
C THR A 100 13.07 4.20 -3.14
N HIS A 101 11.75 4.25 -3.20
CA HIS A 101 10.96 4.30 -4.43
C HIS A 101 10.67 5.76 -4.80
N LEU A 102 10.85 6.09 -6.08
CA LEU A 102 10.51 7.40 -6.64
C LEU A 102 9.67 7.18 -7.89
N PHE A 103 8.43 7.67 -7.88
CA PHE A 103 7.49 7.51 -8.99
C PHE A 103 6.80 8.81 -9.36
N ALA A 104 6.55 8.96 -10.67
CA ALA A 104 5.66 9.96 -11.24
C ALA A 104 4.40 9.27 -11.78
N ASP A 105 3.25 9.91 -11.57
CA ASP A 105 1.94 9.45 -12.02
C ASP A 105 1.39 10.41 -13.06
N PHE A 106 0.76 9.84 -14.07
CA PHE A 106 -0.08 10.54 -15.05
C PHE A 106 -1.47 9.89 -15.02
N SER A 107 -2.53 10.70 -14.96
CA SER A 107 -3.90 10.23 -15.08
C SER A 107 -4.68 11.01 -16.12
N TYR A 108 -5.63 10.32 -16.75
CA TYR A 108 -6.61 10.91 -17.65
C TYR A 108 -8.02 10.43 -17.27
N SER A 109 -8.92 11.39 -17.04
CA SER A 109 -10.27 11.15 -16.56
C SER A 109 -11.30 11.39 -17.65
N ILE A 110 -12.33 10.52 -17.74
CA ILE A 110 -13.44 10.61 -18.69
C ILE A 110 -14.73 10.65 -17.87
N GLU A 111 -15.58 11.62 -18.12
CA GLU A 111 -16.96 11.66 -17.60
C GLU A 111 -17.78 10.60 -18.33
N THR A 112 -18.20 9.53 -17.64
CA THR A 112 -19.00 8.45 -18.21
C THR A 112 -20.50 8.71 -18.08
N SER A 113 -20.87 9.55 -17.11
CA SER A 113 -22.21 10.10 -16.92
C SER A 113 -22.13 11.39 -16.09
N ASP A 114 -23.26 12.06 -15.89
CA ASP A 114 -23.33 13.29 -15.07
C ASP A 114 -22.82 13.10 -13.64
N ASN A 115 -22.81 11.86 -13.13
CA ASN A 115 -22.46 11.53 -11.76
C ASN A 115 -21.32 10.49 -11.65
N ALA A 116 -20.61 10.15 -12.73
CA ALA A 116 -19.59 9.13 -12.71
C ALA A 116 -18.38 9.47 -13.58
N ILE A 117 -17.20 9.12 -13.08
CA ILE A 117 -15.91 9.32 -13.74
C ILE A 117 -15.17 8.00 -13.83
N LEU A 118 -14.58 7.76 -14.98
CA LEU A 118 -13.63 6.69 -15.23
C LEU A 118 -12.25 7.33 -15.53
N ALA A 119 -11.27 7.02 -14.70
CA ALA A 119 -9.89 7.49 -14.89
C ALA A 119 -8.96 6.33 -15.22
N PHE A 120 -8.00 6.60 -16.09
CA PHE A 120 -6.89 5.73 -16.44
C PHE A 120 -5.60 6.37 -15.97
N GLY A 121 -4.66 5.56 -15.47
CA GLY A 121 -3.41 6.07 -14.94
C GLY A 121 -2.22 5.25 -15.38
N LEU A 122 -1.08 5.94 -15.52
CA LEU A 122 0.23 5.35 -15.74
C LEU A 122 1.18 5.86 -14.66
N LYS A 123 2.03 4.98 -14.17
CA LYS A 123 3.09 5.24 -13.19
C LYS A 123 4.44 4.90 -13.82
N ALA A 124 5.42 5.76 -13.66
CA ALA A 124 6.79 5.51 -14.13
C ALA A 124 7.80 5.98 -13.09
N GLY A 125 8.86 5.20 -12.89
CA GLY A 125 9.92 5.53 -11.93
C GLY A 125 10.78 4.32 -11.63
N GLY A 126 11.15 4.14 -10.38
CA GLY A 126 11.94 3.00 -9.94
C GLY A 126 12.31 3.08 -8.48
N SER A 127 13.08 2.09 -8.03
CA SER A 127 13.59 2.02 -6.68
C SER A 127 15.12 2.02 -6.64
N PHE A 128 15.67 2.64 -5.60
CA PHE A 128 17.07 2.58 -5.21
C PHE A 128 17.17 1.63 -4.03
N LEU A 129 17.69 0.43 -4.26
CA LEU A 129 17.94 -0.56 -3.24
C LEU A 129 19.36 -0.40 -2.71
N ASN A 130 19.49 -0.26 -1.39
CA ASN A 130 20.75 -0.29 -0.66
C ASN A 130 20.67 -1.40 0.40
N VAL A 131 21.69 -2.28 0.45
CA VAL A 131 21.82 -3.28 1.52
C VAL A 131 23.21 -3.15 2.12
N ASP A 132 23.25 -2.77 3.40
CA ASP A 132 24.50 -2.59 4.14
C ASP A 132 25.00 -3.92 4.72
N LEU A 133 25.62 -4.73 3.86
CA LEU A 133 26.18 -6.03 4.24
C LEU A 133 27.46 -5.89 5.07
N LEU A 134 28.28 -4.85 4.80
CA LEU A 134 29.52 -4.59 5.57
C LEU A 134 29.22 -4.23 7.01
N GLY A 135 28.12 -3.53 7.27
CA GLY A 135 27.68 -3.18 8.62
C GLY A 135 27.32 -4.37 9.51
N LEU A 136 27.16 -5.58 8.94
CA LEU A 136 26.95 -6.81 9.70
C LEU A 136 28.21 -7.35 10.37
N GLY A 137 29.40 -6.89 9.96
CA GLY A 137 30.69 -7.32 10.55
C GLY A 137 31.01 -8.80 10.33
N ILE A 138 30.47 -9.44 9.30
CA ILE A 138 30.73 -10.85 8.96
C ILE A 138 32.03 -10.91 8.18
N GLU A 139 33.10 -11.37 8.85
CA GLU A 139 34.41 -11.54 8.24
C GLU A 139 34.54 -12.91 7.52
N ASN A 140 35.40 -12.96 6.51
CA ASN A 140 35.74 -14.18 5.74
C ASN A 140 34.61 -14.84 4.93
N ASP A 141 33.55 -14.08 4.59
CA ASP A 141 32.52 -14.51 3.66
C ASP A 141 32.41 -13.54 2.48
N ASN A 142 32.72 -14.04 1.28
CA ASN A 142 32.68 -13.25 0.04
C ASN A 142 31.29 -12.68 -0.28
N LEU A 143 30.22 -13.22 0.28
CA LEU A 143 28.86 -12.72 0.11
C LEU A 143 28.63 -11.40 0.83
N PHE A 144 29.38 -11.14 1.91
CA PHE A 144 29.27 -9.95 2.75
C PHE A 144 30.43 -8.96 2.53
N SER A 145 31.21 -9.13 1.45
CA SER A 145 32.40 -8.34 1.16
C SER A 145 32.11 -6.95 0.58
N GLU A 146 30.89 -6.67 0.14
CA GLU A 146 30.50 -5.39 -0.48
C GLU A 146 29.00 -5.10 -0.22
N ASN A 147 28.67 -3.82 -0.06
CA ASN A 147 27.28 -3.36 0.00
C ASN A 147 26.61 -3.48 -1.37
N ILE A 148 25.30 -3.72 -1.38
CA ILE A 148 24.50 -3.76 -2.61
C ILE A 148 23.89 -2.40 -2.82
N ASN A 149 24.12 -1.82 -4.00
CA ASN A 149 23.49 -0.59 -4.47
C ASN A 149 22.94 -0.83 -5.87
N GLN A 150 21.64 -0.75 -6.04
CA GLN A 150 21.00 -1.07 -7.32
C GLN A 150 19.84 -0.12 -7.59
N PHE A 151 19.74 0.38 -8.82
CA PHE A 151 18.54 1.06 -9.32
C PHE A 151 17.68 0.08 -10.13
N ASN A 152 16.40 0.00 -9.81
CA ASN A 152 15.43 -0.86 -10.44
C ASN A 152 14.32 -0.01 -11.06
N PRO A 153 14.32 0.23 -12.39
CA PRO A 153 13.24 0.94 -13.05
C PRO A 153 11.95 0.10 -13.01
N ASN A 154 10.81 0.77 -12.86
CA ASN A 154 9.53 0.09 -12.90
C ASN A 154 8.42 0.99 -13.44
N PHE A 155 7.32 0.35 -13.86
CA PHE A 155 6.12 0.99 -14.37
C PHE A 155 4.90 0.44 -13.66
N GLY A 156 3.81 1.21 -13.71
CA GLY A 156 2.52 0.80 -13.20
C GLY A 156 1.40 1.33 -14.09
N ALA A 157 0.24 0.73 -13.94
CA ALA A 157 -0.97 1.17 -14.63
C ALA A 157 -2.18 0.98 -13.71
N GLY A 158 -3.24 1.75 -13.95
CA GLY A 158 -4.44 1.62 -13.17
C GLY A 158 -5.67 2.18 -13.85
N VAL A 159 -6.80 1.70 -13.35
CA VAL A 159 -8.14 2.18 -13.70
C VAL A 159 -8.86 2.50 -12.40
N PHE A 160 -9.55 3.64 -12.37
CA PHE A 160 -10.29 4.10 -11.21
C PHE A 160 -11.63 4.65 -11.64
N TYR A 161 -12.70 3.96 -11.25
CA TYR A 161 -14.08 4.39 -11.47
C TYR A 161 -14.64 4.95 -10.17
N TYR A 162 -15.27 6.12 -10.22
CA TYR A 162 -15.86 6.69 -9.02
C TYR A 162 -17.08 7.57 -9.30
N THR A 163 -17.92 7.61 -8.30
CA THR A 163 -19.04 8.54 -8.13
C THR A 163 -18.85 9.29 -6.80
N GLU A 164 -19.79 10.10 -6.40
CA GLU A 164 -19.76 10.75 -5.07
C GLU A 164 -19.83 9.75 -3.91
N LYS A 165 -20.41 8.55 -4.12
CA LYS A 165 -20.64 7.56 -3.05
C LYS A 165 -19.95 6.22 -3.25
N PHE A 166 -19.54 5.89 -4.46
CA PHE A 166 -18.96 4.60 -4.81
C PHE A 166 -17.63 4.75 -5.52
N TYR A 167 -16.70 3.85 -5.27
CA TYR A 167 -15.54 3.68 -6.13
C TYR A 167 -15.22 2.21 -6.37
N ALA A 168 -14.57 1.95 -7.50
CA ALA A 168 -13.92 0.69 -7.84
C ALA A 168 -12.56 0.98 -8.48
N SER A 169 -11.56 0.20 -8.12
CA SER A 169 -10.16 0.40 -8.48
C SER A 169 -9.51 -0.92 -8.87
N LEU A 170 -8.74 -0.87 -9.94
CA LEU A 170 -7.84 -1.95 -10.36
C LEU A 170 -6.51 -1.33 -10.75
N SER A 171 -5.40 -1.84 -10.23
CA SER A 171 -4.08 -1.31 -10.56
C SER A 171 -2.97 -2.33 -10.36
N THR A 172 -1.82 -2.03 -10.97
CA THR A 172 -0.54 -2.65 -10.70
C THR A 172 0.53 -1.57 -10.65
N VAL A 173 1.46 -1.65 -9.70
CA VAL A 173 2.51 -0.64 -9.51
C VAL A 173 3.90 -1.11 -9.92
N ASN A 174 4.08 -2.43 -10.13
CA ASN A 174 5.35 -3.04 -10.49
C ASN A 174 5.12 -4.03 -11.64
N ILE A 175 5.25 -3.56 -12.89
CA ILE A 175 5.05 -4.40 -14.08
C ILE A 175 6.34 -5.13 -14.46
N LEU A 176 7.50 -4.48 -14.26
CA LEU A 176 8.78 -5.09 -14.60
C LEU A 176 9.27 -5.99 -13.47
N LYS A 177 9.67 -7.20 -13.85
CA LYS A 177 10.38 -8.11 -12.95
C LYS A 177 11.84 -7.71 -12.89
N THR A 178 12.28 -7.18 -11.77
CA THR A 178 13.68 -6.82 -11.53
C THR A 178 14.34 -7.83 -10.60
N LYS A 179 15.52 -8.32 -10.99
CA LYS A 179 16.30 -9.22 -10.14
C LYS A 179 16.96 -8.40 -9.04
N ARG A 180 16.62 -8.65 -7.77
CA ARG A 180 17.20 -7.95 -6.61
C ARG A 180 18.63 -8.37 -6.29
N TYR A 181 19.04 -9.58 -6.70
CA TYR A 181 20.39 -10.11 -6.48
C TYR A 181 20.86 -10.85 -7.72
N ALA A 182 21.89 -10.34 -8.33
CA ALA A 182 22.70 -11.07 -9.30
C ALA A 182 24.16 -10.69 -9.06
N LYS A 183 24.88 -11.49 -8.28
CA LYS A 183 26.34 -11.41 -8.23
C LYS A 183 26.93 -12.76 -8.59
N ASN A 184 27.79 -12.70 -9.61
CA ASN A 184 28.81 -13.64 -10.08
C ASN A 184 28.72 -15.11 -9.66
N SER A 185 28.51 -15.91 -10.70
CA SER A 185 28.94 -17.28 -11.01
C SER A 185 28.68 -18.46 -10.05
N ASN A 186 28.48 -18.29 -8.75
CA ASN A 186 28.32 -19.45 -7.86
C ASN A 186 27.22 -19.38 -6.79
N VAL A 187 26.46 -18.30 -6.68
CA VAL A 187 25.33 -18.19 -5.74
C VAL A 187 24.09 -17.73 -6.46
N VAL A 188 23.17 -18.66 -6.70
CA VAL A 188 21.85 -18.41 -7.26
C VAL A 188 20.91 -18.04 -6.11
N SER A 189 20.95 -16.79 -5.66
CA SER A 189 19.84 -16.21 -4.90
C SER A 189 19.18 -15.17 -5.78
N SER A 190 18.12 -15.50 -6.47
CA SER A 190 17.34 -14.57 -7.28
C SER A 190 16.07 -14.17 -6.52
N ALA A 191 16.17 -13.19 -5.63
CA ALA A 191 14.99 -12.44 -5.27
C ALA A 191 14.63 -11.53 -6.45
N SER A 192 13.38 -11.57 -6.90
CA SER A 192 12.87 -10.70 -7.96
C SER A 192 11.67 -9.96 -7.46
N ASP A 193 11.53 -8.69 -7.86
CA ASP A 193 10.27 -7.98 -7.71
C ASP A 193 9.22 -8.67 -8.56
N GLU A 194 8.11 -9.04 -7.95
CA GLU A 194 6.97 -9.61 -8.64
C GLU A 194 5.92 -8.53 -8.86
N MET A 195 5.14 -8.70 -9.93
CA MET A 195 4.00 -7.82 -10.22
C MET A 195 2.97 -7.89 -9.10
N VAL A 196 2.52 -6.75 -8.62
CA VAL A 196 1.52 -6.62 -7.57
C VAL A 196 0.23 -6.07 -8.16
N PHE A 197 -0.85 -6.79 -8.01
CA PHE A 197 -2.19 -6.34 -8.38
C PHE A 197 -2.95 -5.87 -7.14
N TYR A 198 -3.62 -4.72 -7.28
CA TYR A 198 -4.53 -4.17 -6.30
C TYR A 198 -5.93 -4.10 -6.89
N VAL A 199 -6.90 -4.62 -6.15
CA VAL A 199 -8.33 -4.45 -6.43
C VAL A 199 -8.96 -3.84 -5.19
N SER A 200 -9.69 -2.75 -5.32
CA SER A 200 -10.33 -2.10 -4.19
C SER A 200 -11.69 -1.53 -4.57
N SER A 201 -12.59 -1.53 -3.61
CA SER A 201 -13.92 -0.94 -3.76
C SER A 201 -14.42 -0.42 -2.42
N GLY A 202 -15.27 0.58 -2.44
CA GLY A 202 -15.91 1.11 -1.25
C GLY A 202 -17.13 1.94 -1.57
N TYR A 203 -17.96 2.13 -0.55
CA TYR A 203 -19.19 2.88 -0.63
C TYR A 203 -19.36 3.79 0.58
N VAL A 204 -20.04 4.91 0.41
CA VAL A 204 -20.42 5.83 1.50
C VAL A 204 -21.94 5.83 1.65
N PHE A 205 -22.41 5.40 2.82
CA PHE A 205 -23.80 5.45 3.23
C PHE A 205 -24.02 6.66 4.12
N ASP A 206 -24.91 7.57 3.76
CA ASP A 206 -25.39 8.63 4.66
C ASP A 206 -26.38 7.99 5.65
N ILE A 207 -25.99 7.85 6.90
CA ILE A 207 -26.83 7.29 7.96
C ILE A 207 -27.75 8.38 8.54
N SER A 208 -27.21 9.58 8.68
CA SER A 208 -27.93 10.80 9.07
C SER A 208 -27.22 12.02 8.50
N GLU A 209 -27.68 13.24 8.82
CA GLU A 209 -27.01 14.49 8.43
C GLU A 209 -25.57 14.57 8.98
N ASP A 210 -25.32 13.96 10.14
CA ASP A 210 -24.04 14.02 10.85
C ASP A 210 -23.17 12.79 10.65
N PHE A 211 -23.74 11.64 10.28
CA PHE A 211 -23.03 10.36 10.25
C PHE A 211 -23.00 9.72 8.89
N GLN A 212 -21.80 9.34 8.46
CA GLN A 212 -21.58 8.53 7.25
C GLN A 212 -20.85 7.23 7.62
N LEU A 213 -21.33 6.10 7.11
CA LEU A 213 -20.68 4.80 7.19
C LEU A 213 -19.94 4.53 5.87
N LYS A 214 -18.67 4.12 5.96
CA LYS A 214 -17.77 3.95 4.82
C LYS A 214 -17.14 2.54 4.84
N PRO A 215 -17.87 1.50 4.42
CA PRO A 215 -17.27 0.18 4.19
C PRO A 215 -16.37 0.19 2.96
N SER A 216 -15.26 -0.54 3.04
CA SER A 216 -14.34 -0.76 1.92
C SER A 216 -13.65 -2.11 1.98
N VAL A 217 -13.18 -2.56 0.83
CA VAL A 217 -12.38 -3.76 0.68
C VAL A 217 -11.19 -3.45 -0.21
N MET A 218 -10.03 -3.99 0.14
CA MET A 218 -8.84 -4.01 -0.71
C MET A 218 -8.27 -5.42 -0.75
N MET A 219 -7.96 -5.87 -1.95
CA MET A 219 -7.26 -7.13 -2.20
C MET A 219 -5.93 -6.83 -2.86
N ARG A 220 -4.89 -7.49 -2.40
CA ARG A 220 -3.54 -7.45 -2.97
C ARG A 220 -3.12 -8.85 -3.36
N ALA A 221 -2.84 -9.03 -4.64
CA ALA A 221 -2.36 -10.29 -5.20
C ALA A 221 -0.93 -10.13 -5.73
N VAL A 222 -0.04 -10.98 -5.26
CA VAL A 222 1.35 -11.08 -5.72
C VAL A 222 1.58 -12.52 -6.15
N ASN A 223 2.27 -12.72 -7.28
CA ASN A 223 2.56 -14.06 -7.75
C ASN A 223 3.36 -14.84 -6.70
N ARG A 224 2.96 -16.08 -6.43
CA ARG A 224 3.58 -16.97 -5.42
C ARG A 224 3.49 -16.46 -3.97
N SER A 225 2.57 -15.55 -3.67
CA SER A 225 2.28 -15.13 -2.29
C SER A 225 0.81 -15.39 -1.97
N PRO A 226 0.43 -15.62 -0.71
CA PRO A 226 -0.96 -15.66 -0.32
C PRO A 226 -1.69 -14.37 -0.69
N LEU A 227 -2.97 -14.47 -1.03
CA LEU A 227 -3.82 -13.30 -1.23
C LEU A 227 -3.97 -12.55 0.08
N SER A 228 -3.61 -11.25 0.09
CA SER A 228 -3.91 -10.36 1.22
C SER A 228 -5.23 -9.64 0.93
N ALA A 229 -6.12 -9.61 1.90
CA ALA A 229 -7.40 -8.92 1.79
C ALA A 229 -7.68 -8.13 3.08
N ASP A 230 -7.97 -6.84 2.91
CA ASP A 230 -8.36 -5.93 3.97
C ASP A 230 -9.85 -5.62 3.83
N ILE A 231 -10.62 -5.86 4.90
CA ILE A 231 -12.02 -5.48 5.01
C ILE A 231 -12.09 -4.39 6.08
N SER A 232 -12.58 -3.22 5.70
CA SER A 232 -12.59 -2.05 6.58
C SER A 232 -13.98 -1.43 6.64
N ALA A 233 -14.28 -0.81 7.77
CA ALA A 233 -15.44 0.04 7.92
C ALA A 233 -15.09 1.24 8.81
N SER A 234 -15.46 2.44 8.40
CA SER A 234 -15.31 3.64 9.23
C SER A 234 -16.60 4.45 9.30
N ILE A 235 -16.73 5.21 10.39
CA ILE A 235 -17.81 6.15 10.63
C ILE A 235 -17.19 7.55 10.66
N LEU A 236 -17.65 8.40 9.76
CA LEU A 236 -17.32 9.82 9.74
C LEU A 236 -18.43 10.59 10.44
N TRP A 237 -18.06 11.38 11.47
CA TRP A 237 -18.96 12.22 12.25
C TRP A 237 -18.71 13.70 11.95
N ASN A 238 -19.79 14.41 11.62
CA ASN A 238 -19.79 15.86 11.35
C ASN A 238 -18.73 16.30 10.32
N ASN A 239 -18.37 15.42 9.38
CA ASN A 239 -17.27 15.66 8.45
C ASN A 239 -15.95 16.06 9.13
N LYS A 240 -15.75 15.74 10.41
CA LYS A 240 -14.61 16.17 11.22
C LYS A 240 -13.85 15.02 11.87
N LEU A 241 -14.55 14.07 12.47
CA LEU A 241 -13.95 12.93 13.16
C LEU A 241 -14.29 11.63 12.42
N GLU A 242 -13.32 10.79 12.20
CA GLU A 242 -13.50 9.49 11.60
C GLU A 242 -12.91 8.40 12.49
N PHE A 243 -13.69 7.38 12.79
CA PHE A 243 -13.30 6.19 13.53
C PHE A 243 -13.53 4.98 12.65
N GLY A 244 -12.59 4.06 12.62
CA GLY A 244 -12.71 2.88 11.80
C GLY A 244 -12.06 1.66 12.40
N ILE A 245 -12.46 0.52 11.86
CA ILE A 245 -11.83 -0.77 12.08
C ILE A 245 -11.47 -1.38 10.74
N SER A 246 -10.38 -2.12 10.70
CA SER A 246 -9.97 -2.90 9.54
C SER A 246 -9.52 -4.28 10.00
N HIS A 247 -9.85 -5.29 9.21
CA HIS A 247 -9.36 -6.64 9.41
C HIS A 247 -8.61 -7.09 8.17
N ARG A 248 -7.31 -7.31 8.30
CA ARG A 248 -6.48 -7.97 7.29
C ARG A 248 -6.45 -9.44 7.59
N LEU A 249 -6.97 -10.23 6.65
CA LEU A 249 -7.12 -11.68 6.81
C LEU A 249 -5.80 -12.33 7.21
N ASP A 250 -5.84 -13.15 8.25
CA ASP A 250 -4.73 -13.93 8.82
C ASP A 250 -3.52 -13.10 9.32
N GLU A 251 -3.63 -11.77 9.39
CA GLU A 251 -2.49 -10.90 9.72
C GLU A 251 -2.75 -9.97 10.90
N SER A 252 -3.78 -9.09 10.82
CA SER A 252 -4.01 -8.05 11.83
C SER A 252 -5.46 -7.59 11.93
N ILE A 253 -5.78 -7.01 13.09
CA ILE A 253 -6.98 -6.19 13.30
C ILE A 253 -6.50 -4.79 13.65
N SER A 254 -7.08 -3.78 12.99
CA SER A 254 -6.64 -2.39 13.10
C SER A 254 -7.76 -1.49 13.63
N GLY A 255 -7.38 -0.54 14.48
CA GLY A 255 -8.22 0.59 14.86
C GLY A 255 -7.71 1.86 14.19
N LEU A 256 -8.62 2.64 13.58
CA LEU A 256 -8.31 3.88 12.88
C LEU A 256 -8.98 5.07 13.56
N PHE A 257 -8.26 6.16 13.66
CA PHE A 257 -8.76 7.44 14.11
C PHE A 257 -8.25 8.54 13.18
N GLN A 258 -9.13 9.45 12.74
CA GLN A 258 -8.74 10.60 11.95
C GLN A 258 -9.50 11.85 12.42
N ILE A 259 -8.82 13.00 12.35
CA ILE A 259 -9.39 14.29 12.69
C ILE A 259 -9.04 15.32 11.62
N ARG A 260 -10.05 16.05 11.17
CA ARG A 260 -9.89 17.27 10.39
C ARG A 260 -9.66 18.44 11.32
N LEU A 261 -8.44 18.95 11.33
CA LEU A 261 -8.05 20.09 12.16
C LEU A 261 -8.50 21.42 11.52
N THR A 262 -8.36 21.52 10.20
CA THR A 262 -8.84 22.66 9.40
C THR A 262 -9.51 22.14 8.12
N ASP A 263 -10.08 23.03 7.30
CA ASP A 263 -10.66 22.63 6.01
C ASP A 263 -9.63 22.00 5.05
N ASN A 264 -8.36 22.30 5.26
CA ASN A 264 -7.28 21.82 4.39
C ASN A 264 -6.37 20.80 5.03
N PHE A 265 -6.46 20.54 6.34
CA PHE A 265 -5.50 19.71 7.05
C PHE A 265 -6.18 18.64 7.89
N LYS A 266 -5.78 17.38 7.67
CA LYS A 266 -6.25 16.20 8.39
C LYS A 266 -5.07 15.39 8.93
N ILE A 267 -5.22 14.85 10.13
CA ILE A 267 -4.29 13.91 10.75
C ILE A 267 -5.01 12.59 10.98
N GLY A 268 -4.32 11.49 10.70
CA GLY A 268 -4.78 10.14 10.97
C GLY A 268 -3.78 9.37 11.82
N TYR A 269 -4.30 8.46 12.62
CA TYR A 269 -3.53 7.46 13.36
C TYR A 269 -4.19 6.10 13.23
N THR A 270 -3.37 5.06 13.05
CA THR A 270 -3.82 3.68 13.05
C THR A 270 -2.90 2.84 13.93
N TYR A 271 -3.51 1.93 14.65
CA TYR A 271 -2.82 0.86 15.36
C TYR A 271 -3.27 -0.48 14.82
N ASP A 272 -2.33 -1.31 14.37
CA ASP A 272 -2.56 -2.66 13.90
C ASP A 272 -2.13 -3.67 14.96
N ALA A 273 -3.06 -4.37 15.55
CA ALA A 273 -2.79 -5.50 16.45
C ALA A 273 -2.52 -6.75 15.60
N THR A 274 -1.32 -7.29 15.69
CA THR A 274 -0.95 -8.54 15.00
C THR A 274 -1.72 -9.71 15.58
N ILE A 275 -2.41 -10.50 14.75
CA ILE A 275 -3.16 -11.71 15.16
C ILE A 275 -2.51 -13.00 14.65
N SER A 276 -1.53 -12.92 13.76
CA SER A 276 -0.76 -14.07 13.27
C SER A 276 0.20 -14.61 14.34
N ASN A 277 0.90 -15.69 14.02
CA ASN A 277 1.91 -16.28 14.91
C ASN A 277 3.02 -15.33 15.33
N LEU A 278 3.20 -14.20 14.61
CA LEU A 278 4.13 -13.13 14.95
C LEU A 278 3.69 -12.28 16.15
N SER A 279 2.45 -12.40 16.61
CA SER A 279 1.91 -11.62 17.76
C SER A 279 2.70 -11.82 19.06
N ASN A 280 3.36 -12.98 19.22
CA ASN A 280 4.17 -13.27 20.40
C ASN A 280 5.52 -12.53 20.39
N TYR A 281 5.92 -11.93 19.28
CA TYR A 281 7.25 -11.35 19.07
C TYR A 281 7.23 -9.85 18.80
N ASN A 282 6.06 -9.22 18.66
CA ASN A 282 5.94 -7.79 18.40
C ASN A 282 4.69 -7.18 19.06
N ASN A 283 4.71 -5.87 19.21
CA ASN A 283 3.61 -5.09 19.78
C ASN A 283 2.76 -4.41 18.69
N GLY A 284 2.60 -5.03 17.51
CA GLY A 284 1.80 -4.51 16.42
C GLY A 284 2.50 -3.45 15.57
N ALA A 285 1.72 -2.61 14.89
CA ALA A 285 2.25 -1.53 14.06
C ALA A 285 1.50 -0.21 14.32
N HIS A 286 2.23 0.89 14.22
CA HIS A 286 1.72 2.26 14.34
C HIS A 286 1.87 2.98 13.01
N GLU A 287 0.84 3.69 12.58
CA GLU A 287 0.84 4.49 11.36
C GLU A 287 0.25 5.87 11.61
N PHE A 288 0.98 6.92 11.26
CA PHE A 288 0.54 8.31 11.29
C PHE A 288 0.41 8.83 9.87
N SER A 289 -0.68 9.53 9.57
CA SER A 289 -0.94 10.16 8.28
C SER A 289 -1.21 11.65 8.45
N PHE A 290 -0.63 12.44 7.56
CA PHE A 290 -0.80 13.89 7.48
C PHE A 290 -1.25 14.24 6.07
N ILE A 291 -2.44 14.79 5.91
CA ILE A 291 -3.01 15.12 4.61
C ILE A 291 -3.27 16.62 4.54
N LEU A 292 -2.67 17.26 3.54
CA LEU A 292 -2.78 18.69 3.29
C LEU A 292 -3.30 18.97 1.89
N ASN A 293 -4.44 19.64 1.79
CA ASN A 293 -4.98 20.13 0.53
C ASN A 293 -4.46 21.54 0.26
N LEU A 294 -3.87 21.76 -0.91
CA LEU A 294 -3.23 23.00 -1.30
C LEU A 294 -4.11 23.76 -2.31
N GLY A 295 -4.43 25.01 -1.97
CA GLY A 295 -5.16 25.90 -2.87
C GLY A 295 -6.69 25.80 -2.76
N LYS A 296 -7.37 26.38 -3.75
CA LYS A 296 -8.84 26.33 -3.91
C LYS A 296 -9.18 25.41 -5.05
N THR A 297 -10.33 24.74 -4.98
CA THR A 297 -10.84 23.90 -6.08
C THR A 297 -10.83 24.70 -7.38
N ARG A 298 -10.20 24.16 -8.42
CA ARG A 298 -10.18 24.82 -9.73
C ARG A 298 -11.59 24.91 -10.29
N LYS A 299 -11.95 26.06 -10.88
CA LYS A 299 -13.25 26.27 -11.53
C LYS A 299 -13.60 25.23 -12.60
N ASN A 300 -12.60 24.59 -13.19
CA ASN A 300 -12.72 23.57 -14.23
C ASN A 300 -12.42 22.14 -13.70
N ALA A 301 -12.26 21.93 -12.39
CA ALA A 301 -12.16 20.60 -11.83
C ALA A 301 -13.51 19.88 -11.98
N SER A 302 -13.47 18.54 -12.06
CA SER A 302 -14.70 17.75 -12.03
C SER A 302 -15.55 18.13 -10.82
N LYS A 303 -16.87 18.21 -11.02
CA LYS A 303 -17.83 18.45 -9.94
C LYS A 303 -17.93 17.25 -9.00
N ILE A 304 -17.43 16.08 -9.42
CA ILE A 304 -17.49 14.82 -8.70
C ILE A 304 -16.13 14.58 -8.07
N ALA A 305 -16.10 14.36 -6.76
CA ALA A 305 -14.92 13.92 -6.02
C ALA A 305 -15.11 12.47 -5.56
N PRO A 306 -14.02 11.67 -5.44
CA PRO A 306 -14.11 10.30 -4.92
C PRO A 306 -14.72 10.25 -3.52
N PRO A 307 -15.43 9.18 -3.16
CA PRO A 307 -16.28 9.13 -1.96
C PRO A 307 -15.52 9.21 -0.63
N PHE A 308 -14.26 8.82 -0.58
CA PHE A 308 -13.45 8.90 0.64
C PHE A 308 -12.75 10.25 0.81
N TYR A 309 -12.96 11.13 -0.15
CA TYR A 309 -12.49 12.51 -0.06
C TYR A 309 -13.40 13.33 0.85
N TRP A 310 -12.83 14.03 1.82
CA TRP A 310 -13.51 14.61 2.97
C TRP A 310 -13.83 16.12 2.87
N MET A 311 -13.66 16.75 1.72
CA MET A 311 -14.01 18.16 1.58
C MET A 311 -15.54 18.35 1.45
N LYS A 312 -16.07 19.29 2.24
CA LYS A 312 -17.43 19.80 1.99
C LYS A 312 -17.47 20.48 0.62
N LYS A 313 -18.50 20.15 -0.14
CA LYS A 313 -18.93 20.99 -1.26
C LYS A 313 -19.42 22.33 -0.79
#